data_0690fbe6985bfd5bd3e0e426cd97bcab
#
_entry.id   0690fbe6985bfd5bd3e0e426cd97bcab
#
_cell.length_a   1.000
_cell.length_b   1.000
_cell.length_c   1.000
_cell.angle_alpha   90.00
_cell.angle_beta   90.00
_cell.angle_gamma   90.00
#
_symmetry.space_group_name_H-M   'P 1'
#
loop_
_entity.id
_entity.type
_entity.pdbx_description
1 polymer ?
#
loop_
_entity_poly.entity_id
_entity_poly.type
_entity_poly.pdbx_seq_one_letter_code
_entity_poly.pdbx_strand_id
1 'polypeptide(L)'
;MQSERPIIVIMGAAVRPDGTPSHALAERVAAALAWGEAQHVPPLYVPTGAVGRHGPAESAVMARLLREAGVPEARIRQEPTGTDTFSSVLACLALLRGDAGPLWVATQAYHLPRTRLLFRIAGRPARAVPPPPGPAARASLTRWRWRLREVPALPYDAALMVWARLRAWSTNRQMG
;
A
#
# COMPACT_ATOMS: atom_id res chain seq x y z
N MET A 1 3.49 -27.33 9.43
CA MET A 1 3.19 -25.89 9.53
C MET A 1 2.86 -25.41 8.13
N GLN A 2 1.59 -25.16 7.84
CA GLN A 2 1.23 -24.50 6.59
C GLN A 2 1.84 -23.08 6.64
N SER A 3 2.71 -22.77 5.71
CA SER A 3 3.27 -21.43 5.58
C SER A 3 2.11 -20.47 5.28
N GLU A 4 1.85 -19.53 6.18
CA GLU A 4 0.79 -18.54 5.98
C GLU A 4 1.07 -17.73 4.71
N ARG A 5 0.03 -17.59 3.88
CA ARG A 5 0.13 -16.88 2.60
C ARG A 5 0.60 -15.43 2.82
N PRO A 6 1.69 -14.99 2.18
CA PRO A 6 2.11 -13.59 2.24
C PRO A 6 1.05 -12.67 1.64
N ILE A 7 0.93 -11.47 2.20
CA ILE A 7 -0.01 -10.44 1.73
C ILE A 7 0.82 -9.24 1.28
N ILE A 8 0.62 -8.76 0.05
CA ILE A 8 1.29 -7.60 -0.49
C ILE A 8 0.28 -6.47 -0.67
N VAL A 9 0.36 -5.44 0.15
CA VAL A 9 -0.37 -4.18 -0.08
C VAL A 9 0.43 -3.36 -1.09
N ILE A 10 -0.22 -3.01 -2.21
CA ILE A 10 0.36 -2.14 -3.24
C ILE A 10 -0.26 -0.75 -3.09
N MET A 11 0.55 0.22 -2.66
CA MET A 11 0.07 1.59 -2.43
C MET A 11 -0.26 2.28 -3.75
N GLY A 12 -1.35 3.01 -3.77
CA GLY A 12 -1.80 3.77 -4.92
C GLY A 12 -0.87 4.91 -5.33
N ALA A 13 -0.94 5.27 -6.58
CA ALA A 13 -0.29 6.44 -7.19
C ALA A 13 -1.16 6.94 -8.34
N ALA A 14 -0.89 8.15 -8.83
CA ALA A 14 -1.74 8.82 -9.80
C ALA A 14 -2.07 7.95 -11.04
N VAL A 15 -3.30 8.04 -11.49
CA VAL A 15 -3.76 7.60 -12.80
C VAL A 15 -3.70 8.79 -13.76
N ARG A 16 -3.33 8.55 -15.01
CA ARG A 16 -3.26 9.58 -16.06
C ARG A 16 -4.67 9.94 -16.56
N PRO A 17 -4.84 11.09 -17.24
CA PRO A 17 -6.14 11.49 -17.79
C PRO A 17 -6.76 10.48 -18.77
N ASP A 18 -5.93 9.70 -19.45
CA ASP A 18 -6.34 8.62 -20.37
C ASP A 18 -6.69 7.29 -19.66
N GLY A 19 -6.69 7.26 -18.33
CA GLY A 19 -6.97 6.06 -17.54
C GLY A 19 -5.79 5.07 -17.47
N THR A 20 -4.63 5.42 -18.04
CA THR A 20 -3.43 4.60 -17.94
C THR A 20 -2.69 4.82 -16.62
N PRO A 21 -1.91 3.83 -16.13
CA PRO A 21 -1.13 4.01 -14.91
C PRO A 21 -0.03 5.07 -15.10
N SER A 22 0.23 5.88 -14.07
CA SER A 22 1.50 6.62 -14.03
C SER A 22 2.67 5.65 -13.94
N HIS A 23 3.87 6.13 -14.29
CA HIS A 23 5.09 5.33 -14.16
C HIS A 23 5.28 4.78 -12.74
N ALA A 24 5.05 5.62 -11.73
CA ALA A 24 5.15 5.20 -10.33
C ALA A 24 4.16 4.08 -9.97
N LEU A 25 2.93 4.11 -10.47
CA LEU A 25 1.92 3.09 -10.23
C LEU A 25 2.31 1.76 -10.90
N ALA A 26 2.75 1.81 -12.16
CA ALA A 26 3.22 0.64 -12.88
C ALA A 26 4.45 -0.01 -12.22
N GLU A 27 5.42 0.80 -11.77
CA GLU A 27 6.60 0.31 -11.07
C GLU A 27 6.28 -0.40 -9.74
N ARG A 28 5.28 0.10 -8.99
CA ARG A 28 4.83 -0.56 -7.74
C ARG A 28 4.25 -1.93 -8.00
N VAL A 29 3.43 -2.06 -9.03
CA VAL A 29 2.85 -3.36 -9.44
C VAL A 29 3.94 -4.30 -9.92
N ALA A 30 4.86 -3.83 -10.77
CA ALA A 30 5.98 -4.64 -11.24
C ALA A 30 6.88 -5.15 -10.11
N ALA A 31 7.20 -4.29 -9.13
CA ALA A 31 7.97 -4.69 -7.96
C ALA A 31 7.23 -5.73 -7.09
N ALA A 32 5.91 -5.56 -6.92
CA ALA A 32 5.08 -6.52 -6.20
C ALA A 32 5.02 -7.88 -6.89
N LEU A 33 4.89 -7.90 -8.23
CA LEU A 33 4.89 -9.12 -9.04
C LEU A 33 6.24 -9.84 -8.94
N ALA A 34 7.35 -9.14 -9.20
CA ALA A 34 8.69 -9.71 -9.14
C ALA A 34 9.01 -10.31 -7.76
N TRP A 35 8.61 -9.62 -6.68
CA TRP A 35 8.76 -10.17 -5.34
C TRP A 35 7.84 -11.39 -5.12
N GLY A 36 6.60 -11.32 -5.60
CA GLY A 36 5.62 -12.40 -5.44
C GLY A 36 6.00 -13.68 -6.17
N GLU A 37 6.60 -13.58 -7.35
CA GLU A 37 7.11 -14.70 -8.13
C GLU A 37 8.26 -15.45 -7.44
N ALA A 38 9.05 -14.72 -6.64
CA ALA A 38 10.14 -15.31 -5.86
C ALA A 38 9.67 -16.02 -4.59
N GLN A 39 8.36 -16.00 -4.25
CA GLN A 39 7.86 -16.65 -3.05
C GLN A 39 7.45 -18.10 -3.31
N HIS A 40 7.75 -19.01 -2.39
CA HIS A 40 7.29 -20.40 -2.46
C HIS A 40 5.76 -20.50 -2.34
N VAL A 41 5.13 -19.64 -1.55
CA VAL A 41 3.67 -19.53 -1.44
C VAL A 41 3.22 -18.28 -2.18
N PRO A 42 2.41 -18.43 -3.24
CA PRO A 42 1.93 -17.29 -4.01
C PRO A 42 1.13 -16.31 -3.15
N PRO A 43 1.47 -14.99 -3.16
CA PRO A 43 0.86 -14.00 -2.28
C PRO A 43 -0.58 -13.65 -2.65
N LEU A 44 -1.29 -13.07 -1.67
CA LEU A 44 -2.48 -12.25 -1.89
C LEU A 44 -2.04 -10.82 -2.21
N TYR A 45 -2.51 -10.25 -3.30
CA TYR A 45 -2.25 -8.87 -3.69
C TYR A 45 -3.42 -7.98 -3.26
N VAL A 46 -3.10 -6.87 -2.61
CA VAL A 46 -4.08 -5.89 -2.12
C VAL A 46 -3.74 -4.51 -2.69
N PRO A 47 -4.15 -4.22 -3.94
CA PRO A 47 -4.04 -2.88 -4.48
C PRO A 47 -4.98 -1.93 -3.74
N THR A 48 -4.46 -0.80 -3.22
CA THR A 48 -5.22 0.22 -2.49
C THR A 48 -5.15 1.58 -3.17
N GLY A 49 -6.26 2.29 -3.20
CA GLY A 49 -6.40 3.64 -3.70
C GLY A 49 -7.73 3.89 -4.39
N ALA A 50 -8.36 5.00 -3.98
CA ALA A 50 -9.61 5.49 -4.54
C ALA A 50 -9.40 6.14 -5.93
N VAL A 51 -10.48 6.72 -6.46
CA VAL A 51 -10.40 7.60 -7.63
C VAL A 51 -9.68 8.87 -7.21
N GLY A 52 -8.53 9.13 -7.81
CA GLY A 52 -7.75 10.35 -7.62
C GLY A 52 -8.27 11.50 -8.50
N ARG A 53 -7.36 12.32 -9.03
CA ARG A 53 -7.70 13.43 -9.93
C ARG A 53 -8.35 12.96 -11.24
N HIS A 54 -7.98 11.78 -11.70
CA HIS A 54 -8.50 11.15 -12.91
C HIS A 54 -8.91 9.72 -12.58
N GLY A 55 -10.04 9.27 -13.14
CA GLY A 55 -10.50 7.90 -13.03
C GLY A 55 -9.83 6.97 -14.06
N PRO A 56 -9.96 5.69 -13.87
CA PRO A 56 -10.63 4.94 -12.80
C PRO A 56 -9.87 4.96 -11.45
N ALA A 57 -10.38 4.25 -10.43
CA ALA A 57 -9.70 4.13 -9.14
C ALA A 57 -8.29 3.54 -9.30
N GLU A 58 -7.34 4.03 -8.53
CA GLU A 58 -5.95 3.57 -8.57
C GLU A 58 -5.84 2.06 -8.31
N SER A 59 -6.62 1.55 -7.34
CA SER A 59 -6.73 0.12 -7.05
C SER A 59 -7.26 -0.69 -8.23
N ALA A 60 -8.21 -0.17 -9.00
CA ALA A 60 -8.77 -0.84 -10.17
C ALA A 60 -7.74 -0.93 -11.32
N VAL A 61 -6.97 0.14 -11.54
CA VAL A 61 -5.88 0.13 -12.54
C VAL A 61 -4.81 -0.89 -12.15
N MET A 62 -4.41 -0.94 -10.87
CA MET A 62 -3.44 -1.92 -10.40
C MET A 62 -3.95 -3.35 -10.48
N ALA A 63 -5.23 -3.58 -10.14
CA ALA A 63 -5.84 -4.91 -10.27
C ALA A 63 -5.90 -5.38 -11.74
N ARG A 64 -6.16 -4.47 -12.68
CA ARG A 64 -6.07 -4.76 -14.11
C ARG A 64 -4.66 -5.21 -14.49
N LEU A 65 -3.62 -4.47 -14.10
CA LEU A 65 -2.23 -4.84 -14.38
C LEU A 65 -1.85 -6.20 -13.79
N LEU A 66 -2.34 -6.52 -12.60
CA LEU A 66 -2.13 -7.84 -11.98
C LEU A 66 -2.77 -8.97 -12.79
N ARG A 67 -4.01 -8.77 -13.30
CA ARG A 67 -4.70 -9.74 -14.17
C ARG A 67 -3.99 -9.92 -15.50
N GLU A 68 -3.57 -8.82 -16.12
CA GLU A 68 -2.79 -8.83 -17.37
C GLU A 68 -1.47 -9.60 -17.21
N ALA A 69 -0.88 -9.57 -16.00
CA ALA A 69 0.30 -10.38 -15.65
C ALA A 69 -0.03 -11.83 -15.24
N GLY A 70 -1.28 -12.29 -15.39
CA GLY A 70 -1.67 -13.66 -15.10
C GLY A 70 -1.98 -13.98 -13.62
N VAL A 71 -2.10 -12.97 -12.75
CA VAL A 71 -2.49 -13.20 -11.35
C VAL A 71 -3.98 -13.60 -11.30
N PRO A 72 -4.32 -14.79 -10.75
CA PRO A 72 -5.71 -15.22 -10.61
C PRO A 72 -6.54 -14.26 -9.75
N GLU A 73 -7.82 -14.04 -10.11
CA GLU A 73 -8.73 -13.16 -9.39
C GLU A 73 -8.83 -13.47 -7.88
N ALA A 74 -8.84 -14.75 -7.53
CA ALA A 74 -8.85 -15.21 -6.14
C ALA A 74 -7.63 -14.73 -5.30
N ARG A 75 -6.59 -14.21 -5.94
CA ARG A 75 -5.40 -13.63 -5.31
C ARG A 75 -5.33 -12.11 -5.42
N ILE A 76 -6.41 -11.46 -5.87
CA ILE A 76 -6.51 -10.00 -5.97
C ILE A 76 -7.67 -9.53 -5.10
N ARG A 77 -7.40 -8.67 -4.11
CA ARG A 77 -8.43 -8.09 -3.25
C ARG A 77 -8.28 -6.57 -3.26
N GLN A 78 -9.11 -5.90 -4.02
CA GLN A 78 -9.05 -4.44 -4.17
C GLN A 78 -9.54 -3.70 -2.93
N GLU A 79 -8.85 -2.63 -2.58
CA GLU A 79 -9.25 -1.65 -1.59
C GLU A 79 -9.46 -0.29 -2.32
N PRO A 80 -10.70 0.10 -2.68
CA PRO A 80 -10.95 1.26 -3.53
C PRO A 80 -11.29 2.55 -2.77
N THR A 81 -11.16 2.59 -1.44
CA THR A 81 -11.67 3.71 -0.63
C THR A 81 -10.60 4.64 -0.07
N GLY A 82 -9.34 4.18 -0.01
CA GLY A 82 -8.23 4.96 0.52
C GLY A 82 -7.87 6.15 -0.38
N THR A 83 -8.00 7.36 0.14
CA THR A 83 -7.71 8.62 -0.56
C THR A 83 -6.33 9.19 -0.23
N ASP A 84 -5.75 8.75 0.86
CA ASP A 84 -4.42 9.11 1.35
C ASP A 84 -3.75 7.90 2.04
N THR A 85 -2.52 8.06 2.53
CA THR A 85 -1.78 6.96 3.13
C THR A 85 -2.42 6.45 4.41
N PHE A 86 -2.96 7.35 5.24
CA PHE A 86 -3.57 7.00 6.50
C PHE A 86 -4.87 6.20 6.28
N SER A 87 -5.79 6.72 5.47
CA SER A 87 -7.05 6.05 5.13
C SER A 87 -6.83 4.72 4.41
N SER A 88 -5.86 4.64 3.49
CA SER A 88 -5.47 3.40 2.81
C SER A 88 -5.00 2.33 3.78
N VAL A 89 -4.16 2.68 4.76
CA VAL A 89 -3.69 1.72 5.78
C VAL A 89 -4.85 1.19 6.61
N LEU A 90 -5.75 2.07 7.08
CA LEU A 90 -6.91 1.66 7.86
C LEU A 90 -7.87 0.77 7.06
N ALA A 91 -8.17 1.15 5.81
CA ALA A 91 -9.04 0.40 4.93
C ALA A 91 -8.45 -0.98 4.58
N CYS A 92 -7.15 -1.07 4.29
CA CYS A 92 -6.46 -2.35 4.09
C CYS A 92 -6.54 -3.23 5.34
N LEU A 93 -6.33 -2.68 6.54
CA LEU A 93 -6.42 -3.46 7.78
C LEU A 93 -7.85 -3.95 8.06
N ALA A 94 -8.85 -3.14 7.74
CA ALA A 94 -10.25 -3.55 7.83
C ALA A 94 -10.59 -4.68 6.85
N LEU A 95 -10.12 -4.55 5.60
CA LEU A 95 -10.30 -5.55 4.54
C LEU A 95 -9.62 -6.88 4.87
N LEU A 96 -8.48 -6.83 5.58
CA LEU A 96 -7.65 -7.98 5.94
C LEU A 96 -7.94 -8.55 7.34
N ARG A 97 -9.10 -8.23 7.91
CA ARG A 97 -9.52 -8.84 9.18
C ARG A 97 -9.67 -10.35 8.99
N GLY A 98 -8.98 -11.12 9.83
CA GLY A 98 -8.97 -12.58 9.76
C GLY A 98 -7.86 -13.18 8.88
N ASP A 99 -7.17 -12.40 8.07
CA ASP A 99 -5.98 -12.87 7.36
C ASP A 99 -4.74 -12.73 8.26
N ALA A 100 -4.10 -13.84 8.63
CA ALA A 100 -2.97 -13.87 9.56
C ALA A 100 -1.59 -13.79 8.88
N GLY A 101 -1.53 -13.88 7.55
CA GLY A 101 -0.27 -13.93 6.80
C GLY A 101 0.63 -12.71 6.98
N PRO A 102 1.95 -12.87 6.78
CA PRO A 102 2.91 -11.80 6.90
C PRO A 102 2.63 -10.69 5.88
N LEU A 103 2.63 -9.42 6.36
CA LEU A 103 2.28 -8.27 5.57
C LEU A 103 3.51 -7.62 4.93
N TRP A 104 3.40 -7.32 3.65
CA TRP A 104 4.40 -6.62 2.85
C TRP A 104 3.77 -5.41 2.19
N VAL A 105 4.58 -4.38 1.94
CA VAL A 105 4.12 -3.17 1.26
C VAL A 105 5.02 -2.85 0.07
N ALA A 106 4.41 -2.66 -1.09
CA ALA A 106 5.04 -2.23 -2.33
C ALA A 106 4.77 -0.75 -2.59
N THR A 107 5.83 0.05 -2.57
CA THR A 107 5.80 1.48 -2.86
C THR A 107 7.22 2.00 -3.11
N GLN A 108 7.38 3.28 -3.50
CA GLN A 108 8.70 3.88 -3.71
C GLN A 108 9.46 4.04 -2.38
N ALA A 109 10.80 4.02 -2.46
CA ALA A 109 11.70 4.09 -1.32
C ALA A 109 11.44 5.28 -0.38
N TYR A 110 11.11 6.46 -0.94
CA TYR A 110 10.82 7.66 -0.13
C TYR A 110 9.53 7.55 0.68
N HIS A 111 8.58 6.74 0.24
CA HIS A 111 7.27 6.57 0.87
C HIS A 111 7.21 5.41 1.89
N LEU A 112 8.17 4.47 1.80
CA LEU A 112 8.25 3.30 2.67
C LEU A 112 8.28 3.63 4.18
N PRO A 113 9.08 4.61 4.66
CA PRO A 113 9.17 4.89 6.09
C PRO A 113 7.81 5.27 6.69
N ARG A 114 7.06 6.17 6.02
CA ARG A 114 5.73 6.61 6.45
C ARG A 114 4.74 5.47 6.44
N THR A 115 4.64 4.74 5.34
CA THR A 115 3.67 3.63 5.20
C THR A 115 3.91 2.54 6.23
N ARG A 116 5.17 2.12 6.42
CA ARG A 116 5.53 1.10 7.42
C ARG A 116 5.28 1.55 8.86
N LEU A 117 5.55 2.83 9.16
CA LEU A 117 5.25 3.39 10.47
C LEU A 117 3.76 3.33 10.78
N LEU A 118 2.90 3.69 9.82
CA LEU A 118 1.46 3.66 10.00
C LEU A 118 0.94 2.23 10.24
N PHE A 119 1.38 1.25 9.46
CA PHE A 119 1.05 -0.16 9.69
C PHE A 119 1.52 -0.65 11.07
N ARG A 120 2.72 -0.22 11.50
CA ARG A 120 3.27 -0.58 12.81
C ARG A 120 2.44 0.03 13.96
N ILE A 121 2.10 1.32 13.89
CA ILE A 121 1.26 1.99 14.91
C ILE A 121 -0.12 1.36 14.95
N ALA A 122 -0.68 1.01 13.79
CA ALA A 122 -1.98 0.33 13.71
C ALA A 122 -1.96 -1.12 14.24
N GLY A 123 -0.79 -1.64 14.66
CA GLY A 123 -0.64 -2.94 15.30
C GLY A 123 -0.39 -4.12 14.37
N ARG A 124 -0.23 -3.87 13.07
CA ARG A 124 0.13 -4.90 12.08
C ARG A 124 1.34 -4.46 11.24
N PRO A 125 2.56 -4.67 11.75
CA PRO A 125 3.77 -4.20 11.08
C PRO A 125 3.93 -4.85 9.70
N ALA A 126 4.29 -4.03 8.71
CA ALA A 126 4.55 -4.45 7.35
C ALA A 126 6.05 -4.44 7.03
N ARG A 127 6.52 -5.44 6.28
CA ARG A 127 7.85 -5.49 5.68
C ARG A 127 7.82 -4.74 4.33
N ALA A 128 8.97 -4.33 3.85
CA ALA A 128 9.08 -3.69 2.54
C ALA A 128 9.30 -4.73 1.44
N VAL A 129 8.50 -4.69 0.38
CA VAL A 129 8.92 -5.22 -0.91
C VAL A 129 10.11 -4.38 -1.38
N PRO A 130 11.18 -4.96 -1.96
CA PRO A 130 12.25 -4.16 -2.54
C PRO A 130 11.68 -3.06 -3.44
N PRO A 131 11.96 -1.78 -3.13
CA PRO A 131 11.35 -0.71 -3.91
C PRO A 131 11.89 -0.72 -5.35
N PRO A 132 11.08 -0.29 -6.32
CA PRO A 132 11.55 -0.16 -7.68
C PRO A 132 12.78 0.77 -7.73
N PRO A 133 13.72 0.53 -8.66
CA PRO A 133 14.88 1.39 -8.80
C PRO A 133 14.40 2.83 -9.01
N GLY A 134 14.86 3.72 -8.16
CA GLY A 134 14.50 5.14 -8.26
C GLY A 134 14.95 5.72 -9.61
N PRO A 135 14.29 6.78 -10.12
CA PRO A 135 14.73 7.43 -11.33
C PRO A 135 16.20 7.79 -11.22
N ALA A 136 16.98 7.42 -12.25
CA ALA A 136 18.41 7.69 -12.31
C ALA A 136 18.72 9.14 -11.92
N ALA A 137 19.89 9.39 -11.39
CA ALA A 137 20.36 10.57 -10.63
C ALA A 137 20.04 11.97 -11.21
N ARG A 138 19.46 12.08 -12.39
CA ARG A 138 19.15 13.37 -13.07
C ARG A 138 18.09 14.25 -12.38
N ALA A 139 17.40 13.76 -11.36
CA ALA A 139 16.30 14.47 -10.67
C ALA A 139 16.57 14.68 -9.18
N SER A 140 17.73 15.14 -8.79
CA SER A 140 18.07 15.39 -7.38
C SER A 140 17.09 16.37 -6.71
N LEU A 141 16.72 17.46 -7.37
CA LEU A 141 15.74 18.44 -6.90
C LEU A 141 14.32 17.85 -6.76
N THR A 142 13.89 17.02 -7.70
CA THR A 142 12.58 16.36 -7.64
C THR A 142 12.51 15.37 -6.47
N ARG A 143 13.60 14.63 -6.21
CA ARG A 143 13.69 13.74 -5.03
C ARG A 143 13.64 14.51 -3.72
N TRP A 144 14.28 15.68 -3.61
CA TRP A 144 14.22 16.53 -2.44
C TRP A 144 12.80 17.07 -2.19
N ARG A 145 12.09 17.51 -3.24
CA ARG A 145 10.68 17.95 -3.12
C ARG A 145 9.77 16.84 -2.59
N TRP A 146 9.93 15.61 -3.06
CA TRP A 146 9.15 14.48 -2.56
C TRP A 146 9.48 14.13 -1.11
N ARG A 147 10.76 14.14 -0.74
CA ARG A 147 11.19 13.93 0.65
C ARG A 147 10.69 15.03 1.59
N LEU A 148 10.79 16.29 1.19
CA LEU A 148 10.30 17.43 1.97
C LEU A 148 8.77 17.38 2.18
N ARG A 149 8.02 16.84 1.24
CA ARG A 149 6.57 16.64 1.39
C ARG A 149 6.23 15.56 2.42
N GLU A 150 7.06 14.53 2.57
CA GLU A 150 6.86 13.45 3.56
C GLU A 150 7.20 13.90 5.00
N VAL A 151 8.08 14.89 5.17
CA VAL A 151 8.53 15.37 6.50
C VAL A 151 7.36 15.88 7.36
N PRO A 152 6.47 16.78 6.91
CA PRO A 152 5.33 17.21 7.73
C PRO A 152 4.19 16.17 7.75
N ALA A 153 4.05 15.35 6.73
CA ALA A 153 2.98 14.36 6.65
C ALA A 153 3.17 13.19 7.64
N LEU A 154 4.43 12.83 7.91
CA LEU A 154 4.75 11.69 8.77
C LEU A 154 4.30 11.89 10.23
N PRO A 155 4.63 13.00 10.95
CA PRO A 155 4.17 13.19 12.33
C PRO A 155 2.66 13.39 12.41
N TYR A 156 2.05 14.07 11.44
CA TYR A 156 0.61 14.29 11.40
C TYR A 156 -0.16 12.96 11.30
N ASP A 157 0.18 12.12 10.34
CA ASP A 157 -0.46 10.81 10.16
C ASP A 157 -0.19 9.87 11.33
N ALA A 158 1.01 9.92 11.91
CA ALA A 158 1.34 9.13 13.08
C ALA A 158 0.45 9.50 14.29
N ALA A 159 0.24 10.80 14.51
CA ALA A 159 -0.66 11.28 15.57
C ALA A 159 -2.11 10.84 15.33
N LEU A 160 -2.61 10.96 14.10
CA LEU A 160 -3.94 10.48 13.73
C LEU A 160 -4.09 8.97 13.96
N MET A 161 -3.08 8.18 13.60
CA MET A 161 -3.11 6.73 13.77
C MET A 161 -3.10 6.31 15.25
N VAL A 162 -2.31 6.99 16.09
CA VAL A 162 -2.31 6.77 17.54
C VAL A 162 -3.70 7.09 18.11
N TRP A 163 -4.28 8.20 17.72
CA TRP A 163 -5.61 8.62 18.17
C TRP A 163 -6.70 7.63 17.74
N ALA A 164 -6.69 7.19 16.48
CA ALA A 164 -7.63 6.18 15.97
C ALA A 164 -7.52 4.86 16.76
N ARG A 165 -6.30 4.44 17.09
CA ARG A 165 -6.07 3.24 17.89
C ARG A 165 -6.57 3.37 19.33
N LEU A 166 -6.35 4.51 19.97
CA LEU A 166 -6.83 4.78 21.32
C LEU A 166 -8.37 4.78 21.38
N ARG A 167 -9.03 5.36 20.38
CA ARG A 167 -10.50 5.32 20.27
C ARG A 167 -11.02 3.90 20.11
N ALA A 168 -10.44 3.09 19.23
CA ALA A 168 -10.84 1.70 19.05
C ALA A 168 -10.70 0.89 20.35
N TRP A 169 -9.64 1.17 21.13
CA TRP A 169 -9.42 0.51 22.42
C TRP A 169 -10.44 0.92 23.49
N SER A 170 -10.84 2.21 23.55
CA SER A 170 -11.86 2.70 24.50
C SER A 170 -13.25 2.13 24.19
N THR A 171 -13.61 2.00 22.91
CA THR A 171 -14.91 1.43 22.50
C THR A 171 -15.01 -0.06 22.83
N ASN A 172 -13.93 -0.82 22.67
CA ASN A 172 -13.90 -2.24 23.03
C ASN A 172 -14.02 -2.48 24.56
N ARG A 173 -13.55 -1.53 25.39
CA ARG A 173 -13.70 -1.62 26.85
C ARG A 173 -15.10 -1.33 27.38
N GLN A 174 -15.94 -0.66 26.59
CA GLN A 174 -17.32 -0.35 27.00
C GLN A 174 -18.32 -1.44 26.61
N MET A 175 -17.91 -2.41 25.79
CA MET A 175 -18.75 -3.52 25.32
C MET A 175 -18.42 -4.87 25.96
N GLY A 176 -17.47 -4.93 26.88
CA GLY A 176 -17.09 -6.12 27.65
C GLY A 176 -17.21 -5.90 29.13
#